data_7bd45b93731035f8e97fed0b001cc856
#
_entry.id   7bd45b93731035f8e97fed0b001cc856
#
_cell.length_a   1.000
_cell.length_b   1.000
_cell.length_c   1.000
_cell.angle_alpha   90.00
_cell.angle_beta   90.00
_cell.angle_gamma   90.00
#
_symmetry.space_group_name_H-M   'P 1'
#
loop_
_entity.id
_entity.type
_entity.pdbx_description
1 polymer ?
#
loop_
_entity_poly.entity_id
_entity_poly.type
_entity_poly.pdbx_seq_one_letter_code
_entity_poly.pdbx_strand_id
1 'polypeptide(L)'
;MERVITAKANYLAGLGYEVFILTTDQQGRAPFFALDSSIGLIDLDVNYDAVDTSSRLRKYVGLAKHKRLHRERLERKLKELALDITISTGYQDFSFLPSLKDGSIKITESHGSWGKTVSEYRFPQTDYVRRLISKWDEYAFARRASRYACTVLLTHEDAELWGDRLAHVEVIHNLMPISSEQVATLDAKRCIAVARFAHEKNLRGTLDVWAKVVRTHPDWRLDIYGEGYLHDQLVRQMKELGIESSCALHKPTAEITSEYLSSSILLMTSQTEGLPMVLLEAQELGLPSVCYAFHCGAKDVLLEAATPCGFVVPYGDEDAFAERLEELMRDADLRKRMGQAARQNASRFYADVVLPKWDALFRSLVSSKK
;
A
#
# COMPACT_ATOMS: atom_id res chain seq x y z
N MET A 1 6.48 1.80 1.77
CA MET A 1 6.67 3.23 1.45
C MET A 1 8.14 3.56 1.21
N GLU A 2 9.03 3.33 2.15
CA GLU A 2 10.46 3.69 2.05
C GLU A 2 11.12 3.21 0.75
N ARG A 3 10.95 1.94 0.37
CA ARG A 3 11.45 1.39 -0.91
C ARG A 3 10.98 2.20 -2.13
N VAL A 4 9.70 2.59 -2.17
CA VAL A 4 9.12 3.35 -3.30
C VAL A 4 9.72 4.73 -3.38
N ILE A 5 9.86 5.42 -2.23
CA ILE A 5 10.47 6.76 -2.17
C ILE A 5 11.94 6.69 -2.61
N THR A 6 12.71 5.71 -2.12
CA THR A 6 14.11 5.51 -2.50
C THR A 6 14.26 5.25 -4.01
N ALA A 7 13.46 4.34 -4.57
CA ALA A 7 13.53 4.05 -6.00
C ALA A 7 13.20 5.26 -6.86
N LYS A 8 12.16 6.03 -6.49
CA LYS A 8 11.80 7.29 -7.15
C LYS A 8 12.92 8.33 -7.05
N ALA A 9 13.51 8.51 -5.86
CA ALA A 9 14.59 9.46 -5.64
C ALA A 9 15.84 9.12 -6.49
N ASN A 10 16.25 7.85 -6.48
CA ASN A 10 17.39 7.38 -7.28
C ASN A 10 17.15 7.60 -8.79
N TYR A 11 15.95 7.31 -9.29
CA TYR A 11 15.61 7.53 -10.69
C TYR A 11 15.69 9.02 -11.07
N LEU A 12 15.10 9.90 -10.26
CA LEU A 12 15.12 11.33 -10.51
C LEU A 12 16.56 11.89 -10.47
N ALA A 13 17.37 11.44 -9.52
CA ALA A 13 18.79 11.80 -9.47
C ALA A 13 19.52 11.34 -10.74
N GLY A 14 19.23 10.13 -11.24
CA GLY A 14 19.77 9.63 -12.51
C GLY A 14 19.34 10.44 -13.74
N LEU A 15 18.23 11.17 -13.69
CA LEU A 15 17.80 12.12 -14.73
C LEU A 15 18.43 13.52 -14.57
N GLY A 16 19.26 13.74 -13.56
CA GLY A 16 19.93 15.01 -13.28
C GLY A 16 19.13 15.97 -12.40
N TYR A 17 18.07 15.52 -11.74
CA TYR A 17 17.41 16.30 -10.70
C TYR A 17 18.29 16.37 -9.44
N GLU A 18 18.31 17.54 -8.82
CA GLU A 18 18.84 17.67 -7.46
C GLU A 18 17.77 17.22 -6.46
N VAL A 19 18.02 16.11 -5.76
CA VAL A 19 17.01 15.43 -4.94
C VAL A 19 17.39 15.46 -3.47
N PHE A 20 16.42 15.83 -2.62
CA PHE A 20 16.56 15.82 -1.18
C PHE A 20 15.45 14.98 -0.54
N ILE A 21 15.81 14.15 0.43
CA ILE A 21 14.85 13.44 1.29
C ILE A 21 14.94 14.06 2.68
N LEU A 22 13.83 14.64 3.16
CA LEU A 22 13.73 15.23 4.48
C LEU A 22 12.97 14.27 5.40
N THR A 23 13.61 13.88 6.51
CA THR A 23 13.03 12.98 7.52
C THR A 23 12.77 13.73 8.82
N THR A 24 11.95 13.18 9.71
CA THR A 24 11.64 13.79 11.01
C THR A 24 12.26 13.05 12.19
N ASP A 25 12.62 11.76 12.00
CA ASP A 25 12.98 10.84 13.08
C ASP A 25 14.14 9.91 12.68
N GLN A 26 15.06 10.38 11.83
CA GLN A 26 16.18 9.55 11.31
C GLN A 26 17.20 9.23 12.39
N GLN A 27 17.50 10.19 13.29
CA GLN A 27 18.37 10.02 14.45
C GLN A 27 19.76 9.44 14.09
N GLY A 28 20.33 9.87 12.96
CA GLY A 28 21.63 9.41 12.48
C GLY A 28 21.67 7.98 11.93
N ARG A 29 20.53 7.28 11.87
CA ARG A 29 20.47 5.93 11.27
C ARG A 29 20.65 6.01 9.77
N ALA A 30 21.40 5.07 9.20
CA ALA A 30 21.48 4.92 7.75
C ALA A 30 20.09 4.54 7.16
N PRO A 31 19.77 4.96 5.92
CA PRO A 31 18.57 4.51 5.24
C PRO A 31 18.64 3.01 5.02
N PHE A 32 17.48 2.32 5.11
CA PHE A 32 17.41 0.87 4.93
C PHE A 32 17.70 0.46 3.48
N PHE A 33 17.25 1.26 2.51
CA PHE A 33 17.51 1.06 1.09
C PHE A 33 18.61 2.01 0.61
N ALA A 34 19.47 1.52 -0.30
CA ALA A 34 20.58 2.29 -0.83
C ALA A 34 20.07 3.54 -1.60
N LEU A 35 20.56 4.69 -1.22
CA LEU A 35 20.35 5.95 -1.92
C LEU A 35 21.58 6.27 -2.76
N ASP A 36 21.35 6.88 -3.93
CA ASP A 36 22.42 7.44 -4.74
C ASP A 36 23.17 8.52 -3.93
N SER A 37 24.47 8.56 -4.08
CA SER A 37 25.35 9.47 -3.31
C SER A 37 25.11 10.96 -3.58
N SER A 38 24.44 11.30 -4.69
CA SER A 38 24.05 12.67 -5.02
C SER A 38 22.79 13.13 -4.26
N ILE A 39 22.04 12.22 -3.63
CA ILE A 39 20.80 12.55 -2.91
C ILE A 39 21.10 13.06 -1.52
N GLY A 40 20.65 14.27 -1.22
CA GLY A 40 20.74 14.85 0.10
C GLY A 40 19.75 14.22 1.08
N LEU A 41 20.24 13.51 2.12
CA LEU A 41 19.41 13.02 3.22
C LEU A 41 19.52 13.97 4.40
N ILE A 42 18.42 14.57 4.81
CA ILE A 42 18.38 15.62 5.84
C ILE A 42 17.39 15.24 6.94
N ASP A 43 17.86 15.04 8.16
CA ASP A 43 16.99 14.87 9.32
C ASP A 43 16.61 16.23 9.92
N LEU A 44 15.31 16.47 10.00
CA LEU A 44 14.75 17.65 10.67
C LEU A 44 14.78 17.51 12.19
N ASP A 45 15.11 16.33 12.72
CA ASP A 45 15.24 16.04 14.15
C ASP A 45 14.01 16.48 14.96
N VAL A 46 12.83 16.18 14.45
CA VAL A 46 11.55 16.54 15.12
C VAL A 46 11.20 15.54 16.21
N ASN A 47 11.49 14.26 15.99
CA ASN A 47 11.35 13.15 16.94
C ASN A 47 9.91 12.97 17.47
N TYR A 48 8.96 12.75 16.57
CA TYR A 48 7.56 12.45 16.93
C TYR A 48 7.41 11.23 17.83
N ASP A 49 8.33 10.27 17.75
CA ASP A 49 8.35 9.07 18.60
C ASP A 49 8.57 9.40 20.08
N ALA A 50 9.17 10.57 20.39
CA ALA A 50 9.39 11.05 21.75
C ALA A 50 8.14 11.67 22.39
N VAL A 51 7.00 11.73 21.69
CA VAL A 51 5.78 12.31 22.23
C VAL A 51 5.22 11.43 23.34
N ASP A 52 5.02 12.00 24.52
CA ASP A 52 4.43 11.33 25.67
C ASP A 52 2.95 10.94 25.37
N THR A 53 2.70 9.63 25.32
CA THR A 53 1.37 9.06 25.08
C THR A 53 0.66 8.59 26.35
N SER A 54 1.20 8.86 27.55
CA SER A 54 0.68 8.40 28.82
C SER A 54 -0.71 8.96 29.15
N SER A 55 -1.08 10.11 28.59
CA SER A 55 -2.45 10.65 28.65
C SER A 55 -2.86 11.33 27.35
N ARG A 56 -4.18 11.39 27.09
CA ARG A 56 -4.70 12.07 25.90
C ARG A 56 -4.25 13.53 25.82
N LEU A 57 -4.30 14.25 26.93
CA LEU A 57 -3.93 15.66 26.98
C LEU A 57 -2.42 15.85 26.66
N ARG A 58 -1.55 15.07 27.31
CA ARG A 58 -0.08 15.13 27.06
C ARG A 58 0.24 14.80 25.61
N LYS A 59 -0.41 13.77 25.07
CA LYS A 59 -0.30 13.41 23.65
C LYS A 59 -0.68 14.57 22.73
N TYR A 60 -1.83 15.23 22.95
CA TYR A 60 -2.26 16.37 22.12
C TYR A 60 -1.32 17.56 22.22
N VAL A 61 -0.90 17.93 23.43
CA VAL A 61 0.04 19.06 23.66
C VAL A 61 1.41 18.71 23.01
N GLY A 62 1.90 17.49 23.22
CA GLY A 62 3.15 17.01 22.62
C GLY A 62 3.11 17.06 21.09
N LEU A 63 2.05 16.51 20.48
CA LEU A 63 1.89 16.54 19.03
C LEU A 63 1.83 17.97 18.48
N ALA A 64 1.11 18.89 19.15
CA ALA A 64 1.04 20.28 18.73
C ALA A 64 2.40 20.98 18.78
N LYS A 65 3.20 20.72 19.84
CA LYS A 65 4.55 21.25 19.99
C LYS A 65 5.49 20.72 18.89
N HIS A 66 5.49 19.39 18.64
CA HIS A 66 6.33 18.77 17.61
C HIS A 66 5.91 19.22 16.21
N LYS A 67 4.62 19.40 15.96
CA LYS A 67 4.12 19.92 14.69
C LYS A 67 4.55 21.36 14.43
N ARG A 68 4.57 22.20 15.46
CA ARG A 68 5.11 23.56 15.35
C ARG A 68 6.62 23.54 15.04
N LEU A 69 7.38 22.72 15.77
CA LEU A 69 8.82 22.55 15.54
C LEU A 69 9.10 22.03 14.12
N HIS A 70 8.32 21.04 13.67
CA HIS A 70 8.40 20.50 12.31
C HIS A 70 8.19 21.61 11.27
N ARG A 71 7.13 22.39 11.44
CA ARG A 71 6.83 23.50 10.52
C ARG A 71 7.98 24.51 10.45
N GLU A 72 8.53 24.92 11.60
CA GLU A 72 9.61 25.90 11.68
C GLU A 72 10.90 25.37 11.03
N ARG A 73 11.28 24.13 11.33
CA ARG A 73 12.49 23.51 10.77
C ARG A 73 12.35 23.23 9.28
N LEU A 74 11.20 22.71 8.86
CA LEU A 74 10.92 22.43 7.44
C LEU A 74 10.92 23.74 6.64
N GLU A 75 10.21 24.79 7.08
CA GLU A 75 10.16 26.08 6.36
C GLU A 75 11.54 26.69 6.19
N ARG A 76 12.36 26.66 7.24
CA ARG A 76 13.74 27.15 7.16
C ARG A 76 14.57 26.36 6.15
N LYS A 77 14.48 25.01 6.20
CA LYS A 77 15.25 24.15 5.29
C LYS A 77 14.79 24.29 3.83
N LEU A 78 13.50 24.38 3.58
CA LEU A 78 12.97 24.58 2.22
C LEU A 78 13.41 25.93 1.63
N LYS A 79 13.46 27.00 2.43
CA LYS A 79 13.99 28.31 1.98
C LYS A 79 15.49 28.25 1.69
N GLU A 80 16.25 27.50 2.48
CA GLU A 80 17.70 27.31 2.28
C GLU A 80 17.97 26.55 0.98
N LEU A 81 17.20 25.49 0.71
CA LEU A 81 17.37 24.63 -0.47
C LEU A 81 16.81 25.26 -1.76
N ALA A 82 15.88 26.21 -1.64
CA ALA A 82 15.26 26.91 -2.78
C ALA A 82 14.71 25.98 -3.89
N LEU A 83 13.96 24.93 -3.49
CA LEU A 83 13.50 23.87 -4.37
C LEU A 83 12.38 24.32 -5.31
N ASP A 84 12.29 23.71 -6.51
CA ASP A 84 11.19 23.91 -7.45
C ASP A 84 9.92 23.17 -6.99
N ILE A 85 10.07 21.96 -6.48
CA ILE A 85 8.98 21.06 -6.09
C ILE A 85 9.24 20.49 -4.69
N THR A 86 8.20 20.41 -3.87
CA THR A 86 8.19 19.69 -2.58
C THR A 86 7.03 18.71 -2.54
N ILE A 87 7.33 17.44 -2.20
CA ILE A 87 6.33 16.36 -2.13
C ILE A 87 6.09 15.98 -0.68
N SER A 88 4.82 16.00 -0.24
CA SER A 88 4.37 15.41 1.03
C SER A 88 3.87 14.00 0.80
N THR A 89 4.29 13.05 1.61
CA THR A 89 3.77 11.67 1.60
C THR A 89 2.52 11.49 2.47
N GLY A 90 1.82 12.61 2.78
CA GLY A 90 0.52 12.57 3.44
C GLY A 90 0.54 12.43 4.97
N TYR A 91 1.69 12.65 5.62
CA TYR A 91 1.83 12.56 7.07
C TYR A 91 1.58 13.89 7.81
N GLN A 92 2.40 14.19 8.81
CA GLN A 92 2.23 15.34 9.72
C GLN A 92 2.32 16.69 9.00
N ASP A 93 3.16 16.77 7.97
CA ASP A 93 3.37 17.96 7.14
C ASP A 93 2.18 18.28 6.21
N PHE A 94 1.39 17.28 5.82
CA PHE A 94 0.24 17.42 4.93
C PHE A 94 -0.69 18.59 5.28
N SER A 95 -0.88 18.83 6.57
CA SER A 95 -1.81 19.86 7.03
C SER A 95 -1.28 21.30 6.93
N PHE A 96 0.05 21.50 6.87
CA PHE A 96 0.66 22.83 6.91
C PHE A 96 1.60 23.13 5.73
N LEU A 97 2.13 22.12 5.04
CA LEU A 97 3.06 22.30 3.93
C LEU A 97 2.57 23.28 2.86
N PRO A 98 1.27 23.25 2.42
CA PRO A 98 0.79 24.22 1.42
C PRO A 98 0.80 25.68 1.89
N SER A 99 0.95 25.92 3.19
CA SER A 99 1.00 27.28 3.76
C SER A 99 2.41 27.85 3.87
N LEU A 100 3.43 27.06 3.60
CA LEU A 100 4.81 27.52 3.64
C LEU A 100 5.15 28.34 2.41
N LYS A 101 5.85 29.46 2.64
CA LYS A 101 6.21 30.43 1.60
C LYS A 101 7.71 30.30 1.26
N ASP A 102 8.07 29.18 0.65
CA ASP A 102 9.45 28.87 0.24
C ASP A 102 9.64 28.93 -1.30
N GLY A 103 8.55 29.16 -2.04
CA GLY A 103 8.58 29.27 -3.51
C GLY A 103 8.36 27.97 -4.25
N SER A 104 8.45 26.80 -3.61
CA SER A 104 8.27 25.52 -4.31
C SER A 104 6.80 25.20 -4.60
N ILE A 105 6.58 24.42 -5.66
CA ILE A 105 5.29 23.80 -5.99
C ILE A 105 5.04 22.66 -5.01
N LYS A 106 3.86 22.61 -4.40
CA LYS A 106 3.51 21.58 -3.40
C LYS A 106 2.69 20.47 -4.02
N ILE A 107 3.18 19.24 -3.93
CA ILE A 107 2.50 18.01 -4.35
C ILE A 107 2.22 17.17 -3.10
N THR A 108 1.09 16.49 -3.03
CA THR A 108 0.87 15.44 -2.04
C THR A 108 0.72 14.08 -2.71
N GLU A 109 1.34 13.06 -2.14
CA GLU A 109 1.25 11.66 -2.58
C GLU A 109 0.55 10.85 -1.48
N SER A 110 -0.61 10.27 -1.80
CA SER A 110 -1.39 9.48 -0.84
C SER A 110 -1.06 8.00 -0.97
N HIS A 111 -0.45 7.41 0.06
CA HIS A 111 -0.14 5.98 0.11
C HIS A 111 -1.23 5.13 0.76
N GLY A 112 -2.34 5.71 1.14
CA GLY A 112 -3.52 5.03 1.66
C GLY A 112 -4.77 5.44 0.91
N SER A 113 -5.78 4.60 0.93
CA SER A 113 -7.11 4.97 0.44
C SER A 113 -7.83 5.85 1.46
N TRP A 114 -8.27 7.01 1.02
CA TRP A 114 -9.03 7.98 1.83
C TRP A 114 -10.46 8.17 1.34
N GLY A 115 -10.88 7.39 0.34
CA GLY A 115 -12.21 7.49 -0.22
C GLY A 115 -13.33 7.10 0.76
N LYS A 116 -14.56 7.11 0.29
CA LYS A 116 -15.80 6.78 1.03
C LYS A 116 -15.70 5.53 1.91
N THR A 117 -14.79 4.66 1.56
CA THR A 117 -14.56 3.35 2.15
C THR A 117 -14.10 3.37 3.59
N VAL A 118 -13.26 4.32 3.97
CA VAL A 118 -12.80 4.42 5.36
C VAL A 118 -13.97 4.71 6.28
N SER A 119 -14.99 5.45 5.81
CA SER A 119 -16.19 5.75 6.59
C SER A 119 -17.17 4.58 6.63
N GLU A 120 -17.31 3.82 5.55
CA GLU A 120 -18.33 2.75 5.46
C GLU A 120 -17.89 1.46 6.15
N TYR A 121 -16.59 1.12 6.11
CA TYR A 121 -16.07 -0.13 6.69
C TYR A 121 -15.49 0.02 8.10
N ARG A 122 -15.07 1.23 8.47
CA ARG A 122 -14.48 1.47 9.79
C ARG A 122 -15.49 1.40 10.93
N PHE A 123 -16.79 1.61 10.61
CA PHE A 123 -17.83 1.68 11.63
C PHE A 123 -19.10 0.94 11.19
N PRO A 124 -19.76 0.19 12.09
CA PRO A 124 -21.05 -0.43 11.81
C PRO A 124 -22.05 0.60 11.29
N GLN A 125 -22.94 0.18 10.39
CA GLN A 125 -23.99 1.07 9.82
C GLN A 125 -24.85 1.74 10.89
N THR A 126 -24.90 1.16 12.09
CA THR A 126 -25.63 1.67 13.25
C THR A 126 -24.94 2.82 13.99
N ASP A 127 -23.64 3.07 13.74
CA ASP A 127 -22.89 4.14 14.43
C ASP A 127 -22.91 5.46 13.65
N TYR A 128 -24.06 6.12 13.67
CA TYR A 128 -24.32 7.36 12.93
C TYR A 128 -23.35 8.49 13.29
N VAL A 129 -22.96 8.62 14.56
CA VAL A 129 -22.06 9.69 15.02
C VAL A 129 -20.65 9.51 14.44
N ARG A 130 -20.13 8.28 14.46
CA ARG A 130 -18.80 7.99 13.91
C ARG A 130 -18.77 8.13 12.39
N ARG A 131 -19.87 7.81 11.71
CA ARG A 131 -20.00 8.03 10.25
C ARG A 131 -19.98 9.52 9.90
N LEU A 132 -20.62 10.38 10.71
CA LEU A 132 -20.54 11.83 10.53
C LEU A 132 -19.12 12.36 10.75
N ILE A 133 -18.42 11.89 11.80
CA ILE A 133 -17.02 12.26 12.05
C ILE A 133 -16.14 11.86 10.86
N SER A 134 -16.32 10.65 10.33
CA SER A 134 -15.57 10.16 9.17
C SER A 134 -15.82 11.00 7.91
N LYS A 135 -17.07 11.40 7.64
CA LYS A 135 -17.38 12.33 6.53
C LYS A 135 -16.74 13.71 6.72
N TRP A 136 -16.64 14.17 7.96
CA TRP A 136 -15.93 15.41 8.29
C TRP A 136 -14.42 15.28 8.03
N ASP A 137 -13.82 14.15 8.38
CA ASP A 137 -12.41 13.87 8.13
C ASP A 137 -12.13 13.81 6.62
N GLU A 138 -13.01 13.19 5.84
CA GLU A 138 -12.91 13.15 4.37
C GLU A 138 -13.01 14.56 3.77
N TYR A 139 -13.99 15.36 4.19
CA TYR A 139 -14.11 16.74 3.75
C TYR A 139 -12.89 17.59 4.14
N ALA A 140 -12.41 17.42 5.37
CA ALA A 140 -11.23 18.12 5.86
C ALA A 140 -9.96 17.72 5.07
N PHE A 141 -9.84 16.45 4.69
CA PHE A 141 -8.77 15.96 3.83
C PHE A 141 -8.85 16.60 2.44
N ALA A 142 -10.00 16.50 1.78
CA ALA A 142 -10.21 17.06 0.44
C ALA A 142 -9.91 18.57 0.40
N ARG A 143 -10.38 19.32 1.42
CA ARG A 143 -10.10 20.75 1.56
C ARG A 143 -8.62 21.06 1.77
N ARG A 144 -7.87 20.18 2.42
CA ARG A 144 -6.40 20.34 2.56
C ARG A 144 -5.69 19.97 1.28
N ALA A 145 -6.08 18.87 0.65
CA ALA A 145 -5.54 18.40 -0.61
C ALA A 145 -5.72 19.44 -1.73
N SER A 146 -6.87 20.12 -1.79
CA SER A 146 -7.13 21.19 -2.78
C SER A 146 -6.19 22.40 -2.69
N ARG A 147 -5.36 22.49 -1.65
CA ARG A 147 -4.32 23.52 -1.50
C ARG A 147 -2.99 23.12 -2.12
N TYR A 148 -2.85 21.88 -2.52
CA TYR A 148 -1.69 21.38 -3.27
C TYR A 148 -1.89 21.63 -4.77
N ALA A 149 -0.80 21.78 -5.49
CA ALA A 149 -0.85 21.92 -6.96
C ALA A 149 -1.30 20.63 -7.63
N CYS A 150 -1.00 19.47 -7.02
CA CYS A 150 -1.44 18.17 -7.47
C CYS A 150 -1.54 17.19 -6.28
N THR A 151 -2.55 16.32 -6.33
CA THR A 151 -2.68 15.15 -5.46
C THR A 151 -2.40 13.90 -6.28
N VAL A 152 -1.35 13.17 -5.95
CA VAL A 152 -1.04 11.90 -6.58
C VAL A 152 -1.69 10.78 -5.78
N LEU A 153 -2.54 10.01 -6.45
CA LEU A 153 -3.20 8.80 -5.94
C LEU A 153 -2.56 7.56 -6.57
N LEU A 154 -2.67 6.43 -5.88
CA LEU A 154 -2.00 5.20 -6.33
C LEU A 154 -2.85 4.37 -7.29
N THR A 155 -4.17 4.64 -7.40
CA THR A 155 -5.12 3.82 -8.16
C THR A 155 -6.18 4.69 -8.84
N HIS A 156 -6.67 4.22 -9.99
CA HIS A 156 -7.81 4.86 -10.68
C HIS A 156 -9.08 4.71 -9.83
N GLU A 157 -9.26 3.57 -9.17
CA GLU A 157 -10.39 3.34 -8.27
C GLU A 157 -10.46 4.38 -7.15
N ASP A 158 -9.31 4.75 -6.52
CA ASP A 158 -9.29 5.80 -5.50
C ASP A 158 -9.61 7.17 -6.09
N ALA A 159 -9.14 7.46 -7.29
CA ALA A 159 -9.46 8.70 -7.99
C ALA A 159 -10.97 8.79 -8.32
N GLU A 160 -11.59 7.71 -8.77
CA GLU A 160 -13.04 7.63 -9.02
C GLU A 160 -13.85 7.85 -7.74
N LEU A 161 -13.43 7.25 -6.61
CA LEU A 161 -14.08 7.41 -5.32
C LEU A 161 -14.02 8.85 -4.79
N TRP A 162 -12.90 9.53 -5.02
CA TRP A 162 -12.78 10.95 -4.70
C TRP A 162 -13.62 11.83 -5.62
N GLY A 163 -13.70 11.50 -6.92
CA GLY A 163 -14.39 12.29 -7.94
C GLY A 163 -14.00 13.76 -7.88
N ASP A 164 -14.95 14.66 -8.10
CA ASP A 164 -14.74 16.12 -8.14
C ASP A 164 -14.37 16.76 -6.78
N ARG A 165 -14.23 15.96 -5.72
CA ARG A 165 -13.83 16.50 -4.40
C ARG A 165 -12.35 16.84 -4.33
N LEU A 166 -11.53 16.25 -5.19
CA LEU A 166 -10.12 16.62 -5.34
C LEU A 166 -9.91 17.34 -6.68
N ALA A 167 -9.31 18.52 -6.61
CA ALA A 167 -8.84 19.22 -7.78
C ALA A 167 -7.43 18.70 -8.13
N HIS A 168 -7.11 18.61 -9.43
CA HIS A 168 -5.77 18.25 -9.91
C HIS A 168 -5.26 16.93 -9.34
N VAL A 169 -5.91 15.84 -9.73
CA VAL A 169 -5.51 14.47 -9.38
C VAL A 169 -4.71 13.85 -10.52
N GLU A 170 -3.60 13.21 -10.17
CA GLU A 170 -2.84 12.34 -11.06
C GLU A 170 -2.80 10.93 -10.46
N VAL A 171 -2.90 9.90 -11.31
CA VAL A 171 -2.78 8.51 -10.87
C VAL A 171 -1.41 7.97 -11.28
N ILE A 172 -0.56 7.75 -10.27
CA ILE A 172 0.76 7.16 -10.45
C ILE A 172 0.90 5.99 -9.47
N HIS A 173 0.93 4.77 -10.02
CA HIS A 173 1.06 3.57 -9.22
C HIS A 173 2.40 3.50 -8.47
N ASN A 174 2.46 2.70 -7.41
CA ASN A 174 3.73 2.30 -6.83
C ASN A 174 4.49 1.40 -7.79
N LEU A 175 5.81 1.41 -7.63
CA LEU A 175 6.71 0.54 -8.39
C LEU A 175 6.57 -0.91 -7.96
N MET A 176 6.84 -1.83 -8.87
CA MET A 176 7.09 -3.24 -8.57
C MET A 176 8.13 -3.35 -7.44
N PRO A 177 7.79 -4.02 -6.31
CA PRO A 177 8.69 -4.04 -5.14
C PRO A 177 9.84 -5.03 -5.25
N ILE A 178 9.70 -6.02 -6.13
CA ILE A 178 10.68 -7.09 -6.35
C ILE A 178 10.97 -7.22 -7.85
N SER A 179 12.07 -7.86 -8.17
CA SER A 179 12.40 -8.26 -9.55
C SER A 179 12.93 -9.70 -9.50
N SER A 180 12.47 -10.55 -10.41
CA SER A 180 12.89 -11.94 -10.49
C SER A 180 12.89 -12.41 -11.94
N GLU A 181 13.92 -13.15 -12.31
CA GLU A 181 13.95 -13.91 -13.57
C GLU A 181 13.13 -15.21 -13.47
N GLN A 182 12.92 -15.69 -12.24
CA GLN A 182 12.19 -16.92 -11.98
C GLN A 182 10.70 -16.65 -11.82
N VAL A 183 9.89 -17.62 -12.22
CA VAL A 183 8.43 -17.65 -11.99
C VAL A 183 8.06 -18.96 -11.30
N ALA A 184 6.99 -18.95 -10.56
CA ALA A 184 6.46 -20.12 -9.88
C ALA A 184 6.02 -21.19 -10.90
N THR A 185 6.31 -22.47 -10.61
CA THR A 185 5.89 -23.59 -11.47
C THR A 185 4.40 -23.88 -11.39
N LEU A 186 3.75 -23.44 -10.29
CA LEU A 186 2.34 -23.62 -9.98
C LEU A 186 1.88 -25.08 -9.83
N ASP A 187 2.84 -25.99 -9.62
CA ASP A 187 2.56 -27.42 -9.43
C ASP A 187 2.38 -27.81 -7.96
N ALA A 188 2.88 -26.98 -7.05
CA ALA A 188 2.74 -27.20 -5.61
C ALA A 188 1.28 -27.04 -5.15
N LYS A 189 0.80 -27.94 -4.32
CA LYS A 189 -0.52 -27.82 -3.67
C LYS A 189 -0.42 -26.89 -2.45
N ARG A 190 -0.05 -25.64 -2.71
CA ARG A 190 0.28 -24.65 -1.69
C ARG A 190 -0.30 -23.29 -2.05
N CYS A 191 -1.07 -22.75 -1.12
CA CYS A 191 -1.52 -21.36 -1.12
C CYS A 191 -0.65 -20.52 -0.18
N ILE A 192 -0.48 -19.26 -0.52
CA ILE A 192 0.24 -18.30 0.31
C ILE A 192 -0.62 -17.06 0.61
N ALA A 193 -0.51 -16.51 1.82
CA ALA A 193 -1.00 -15.19 2.17
C ALA A 193 0.10 -14.41 2.87
N VAL A 194 0.29 -13.14 2.54
CA VAL A 194 1.34 -12.30 3.13
C VAL A 194 0.72 -11.01 3.61
N ALA A 195 0.66 -10.81 4.94
CA ALA A 195 0.02 -9.63 5.51
C ALA A 195 0.44 -9.40 6.96
N ARG A 196 0.37 -8.15 7.44
CA ARG A 196 0.40 -7.87 8.88
C ARG A 196 -0.81 -8.52 9.57
N PHE A 197 -0.62 -9.08 10.76
CA PHE A 197 -1.73 -9.67 11.54
C PHE A 197 -2.52 -8.55 12.24
N ALA A 198 -3.33 -7.87 11.45
CA ALA A 198 -4.10 -6.69 11.82
C ALA A 198 -5.52 -6.76 11.25
N HIS A 199 -6.46 -6.04 11.86
CA HIS A 199 -7.88 -6.13 11.50
C HIS A 199 -8.15 -5.81 10.04
N GLU A 200 -7.50 -4.79 9.49
CA GLU A 200 -7.68 -4.36 8.10
C GLU A 200 -7.24 -5.41 7.07
N LYS A 201 -6.42 -6.40 7.48
CA LYS A 201 -5.98 -7.50 6.60
C LYS A 201 -6.93 -8.70 6.60
N ASN A 202 -7.87 -8.74 7.54
CA ASN A 202 -8.94 -9.73 7.60
C ASN A 202 -8.48 -11.19 7.47
N LEU A 203 -7.34 -11.54 8.08
CA LEU A 203 -6.84 -12.92 8.04
C LEU A 203 -7.80 -13.93 8.70
N ARG A 204 -8.71 -13.46 9.56
CA ARG A 204 -9.78 -14.31 10.09
C ARG A 204 -10.66 -14.85 8.97
N GLY A 205 -11.08 -14.00 8.04
CA GLY A 205 -11.82 -14.42 6.85
C GLY A 205 -11.02 -15.36 5.95
N THR A 206 -9.67 -15.21 5.87
CA THR A 206 -8.82 -16.18 5.18
C THR A 206 -8.93 -17.56 5.81
N LEU A 207 -8.90 -17.66 7.15
CA LEU A 207 -9.02 -18.93 7.87
C LEU A 207 -10.41 -19.55 7.71
N ASP A 208 -11.48 -18.73 7.72
CA ASP A 208 -12.86 -19.20 7.55
C ASP A 208 -13.06 -19.79 6.13
N VAL A 209 -12.58 -19.12 5.09
CA VAL A 209 -12.57 -19.63 3.73
C VAL A 209 -11.74 -20.90 3.61
N TRP A 210 -10.52 -20.91 4.20
CA TRP A 210 -9.65 -22.09 4.16
C TRP A 210 -10.28 -23.31 4.80
N ALA A 211 -10.97 -23.16 5.92
CA ALA A 211 -11.68 -24.24 6.58
C ALA A 211 -12.80 -24.86 5.72
N LYS A 212 -13.40 -24.10 4.81
CA LYS A 212 -14.37 -24.63 3.84
C LYS A 212 -13.66 -25.47 2.78
N VAL A 213 -12.61 -24.93 2.18
CA VAL A 213 -11.91 -25.49 1.03
C VAL A 213 -11.09 -26.74 1.37
N VAL A 214 -10.41 -26.76 2.52
CA VAL A 214 -9.55 -27.90 2.91
C VAL A 214 -10.32 -29.20 3.11
N ARG A 215 -11.63 -29.14 3.34
CA ARG A 215 -12.49 -30.34 3.48
C ARG A 215 -12.59 -31.13 2.17
N THR A 216 -12.56 -30.42 1.04
CA THR A 216 -12.64 -31.00 -0.30
C THR A 216 -11.26 -31.16 -0.94
N HIS A 217 -10.25 -30.43 -0.44
CA HIS A 217 -8.87 -30.42 -0.92
C HIS A 217 -7.87 -30.66 0.22
N PRO A 218 -7.92 -31.82 0.93
CA PRO A 218 -7.11 -32.04 2.14
C PRO A 218 -5.60 -32.16 1.90
N ASP A 219 -5.18 -32.26 0.66
CA ASP A 219 -3.79 -32.32 0.22
C ASP A 219 -3.18 -30.93 -0.08
N TRP A 220 -3.97 -29.87 0.04
CA TRP A 220 -3.50 -28.49 -0.08
C TRP A 220 -3.09 -27.91 1.28
N ARG A 221 -2.18 -26.95 1.25
CA ARG A 221 -1.70 -26.22 2.43
C ARG A 221 -1.82 -24.73 2.22
N LEU A 222 -2.05 -24.00 3.32
CA LEU A 222 -2.01 -22.56 3.40
C LEU A 222 -0.88 -22.11 4.35
N ASP A 223 0.04 -21.32 3.83
CA ASP A 223 1.08 -20.68 4.62
C ASP A 223 0.83 -19.17 4.68
N ILE A 224 0.73 -18.61 5.89
CA ILE A 224 0.46 -17.20 6.14
C ILE A 224 1.70 -16.55 6.74
N TYR A 225 2.33 -15.63 6.01
CA TYR A 225 3.54 -14.92 6.43
C TYR A 225 3.21 -13.54 6.98
N GLY A 226 3.70 -13.25 8.18
CA GLY A 226 3.54 -11.93 8.78
C GLY A 226 3.66 -11.94 10.28
N GLU A 227 3.37 -10.78 10.88
CA GLU A 227 3.33 -10.58 12.31
C GLU A 227 2.31 -9.50 12.68
N GLY A 228 1.91 -9.43 13.94
CA GLY A 228 1.01 -8.41 14.45
C GLY A 228 0.21 -8.83 15.66
N TYR A 229 -0.60 -7.90 16.17
CA TYR A 229 -1.31 -8.04 17.43
C TYR A 229 -2.46 -9.08 17.42
N LEU A 230 -2.84 -9.58 16.24
CA LEU A 230 -3.87 -10.62 16.11
C LEU A 230 -3.32 -12.06 16.14
N HIS A 231 -1.99 -12.26 16.26
CA HIS A 231 -1.36 -13.58 16.19
C HIS A 231 -2.07 -14.65 17.06
N ASP A 232 -2.25 -14.37 18.35
CA ASP A 232 -2.86 -15.34 19.28
C ASP A 232 -4.34 -15.60 18.99
N GLN A 233 -5.04 -14.63 18.40
CA GLN A 233 -6.43 -14.80 17.97
C GLN A 233 -6.50 -15.74 16.76
N LEU A 234 -5.59 -15.57 15.78
CA LEU A 234 -5.51 -16.44 14.61
C LEU A 234 -5.16 -17.87 15.01
N VAL A 235 -4.20 -18.07 15.91
CA VAL A 235 -3.87 -19.40 16.45
C VAL A 235 -5.09 -20.07 17.11
N ARG A 236 -5.87 -19.34 17.91
CA ARG A 236 -7.09 -19.88 18.51
C ARG A 236 -8.12 -20.27 17.45
N GLN A 237 -8.36 -19.40 16.46
CA GLN A 237 -9.31 -19.68 15.40
C GLN A 237 -8.90 -20.90 14.56
N MET A 238 -7.62 -21.08 14.25
CA MET A 238 -7.13 -22.28 13.56
C MET A 238 -7.49 -23.57 14.32
N LYS A 239 -7.33 -23.57 15.65
CA LYS A 239 -7.72 -24.70 16.52
C LYS A 239 -9.23 -24.93 16.52
N GLU A 240 -10.01 -23.87 16.67
CA GLU A 240 -11.49 -23.94 16.66
C GLU A 240 -12.01 -24.49 15.33
N LEU A 241 -11.36 -24.17 14.22
CA LEU A 241 -11.70 -24.64 12.88
C LEU A 241 -11.12 -26.02 12.55
N GLY A 242 -10.16 -26.53 13.36
CA GLY A 242 -9.50 -27.82 13.14
C GLY A 242 -8.62 -27.87 11.89
N ILE A 243 -7.98 -26.76 11.53
CA ILE A 243 -7.18 -26.63 10.30
C ILE A 243 -5.65 -26.57 10.55
N GLU A 244 -5.20 -26.85 11.75
CA GLU A 244 -3.79 -26.73 12.15
C GLU A 244 -2.84 -27.64 11.33
N SER A 245 -3.35 -28.75 10.82
CA SER A 245 -2.56 -29.66 9.99
C SER A 245 -2.35 -29.16 8.56
N SER A 246 -3.20 -28.23 8.09
CA SER A 246 -3.21 -27.72 6.70
C SER A 246 -2.90 -26.23 6.58
N CYS A 247 -2.87 -25.49 7.71
CA CYS A 247 -2.59 -24.06 7.72
C CYS A 247 -1.51 -23.73 8.76
N ALA A 248 -0.53 -22.88 8.38
CA ALA A 248 0.54 -22.45 9.25
C ALA A 248 0.74 -20.94 9.25
N LEU A 249 1.06 -20.36 10.43
CA LEU A 249 1.47 -18.97 10.57
C LEU A 249 2.98 -18.89 10.69
N HIS A 250 3.60 -18.06 9.85
CA HIS A 250 5.05 -17.85 9.79
C HIS A 250 5.39 -16.41 10.12
N LYS A 251 6.57 -16.19 10.70
CA LYS A 251 7.13 -14.85 10.87
C LYS A 251 7.51 -14.25 9.52
N PRO A 252 7.63 -12.91 9.42
CA PRO A 252 8.20 -12.27 8.25
C PRO A 252 9.58 -12.84 7.94
N THR A 253 9.86 -13.05 6.65
CA THR A 253 11.13 -13.58 6.18
C THR A 253 11.72 -12.68 5.09
N ALA A 254 13.06 -12.60 5.04
CA ALA A 254 13.78 -11.97 3.93
C ALA A 254 13.66 -12.79 2.63
N GLU A 255 13.42 -14.09 2.76
CA GLU A 255 13.32 -15.06 1.64
C GLU A 255 11.88 -15.19 1.10
N ILE A 256 11.05 -14.15 1.26
CA ILE A 256 9.63 -14.21 0.85
C ILE A 256 9.45 -14.54 -0.63
N THR A 257 10.40 -14.14 -1.48
CA THR A 257 10.39 -14.48 -2.91
C THR A 257 10.41 -15.98 -3.13
N SER A 258 11.21 -16.74 -2.38
CA SER A 258 11.27 -18.20 -2.52
C SER A 258 9.98 -18.86 -2.02
N GLU A 259 9.32 -18.27 -1.04
CA GLU A 259 8.02 -18.74 -0.54
C GLU A 259 6.90 -18.54 -1.59
N TYR A 260 6.90 -17.42 -2.27
CA TYR A 260 6.01 -17.22 -3.42
C TYR A 260 6.31 -18.23 -4.54
N LEU A 261 7.59 -18.41 -4.94
CA LEU A 261 7.99 -19.32 -6.00
C LEU A 261 7.61 -20.78 -5.73
N SER A 262 7.56 -21.18 -4.46
CA SER A 262 7.12 -22.52 -4.02
C SER A 262 5.60 -22.63 -3.81
N SER A 263 4.83 -21.60 -4.11
CA SER A 263 3.38 -21.55 -3.99
C SER A 263 2.70 -21.54 -5.35
N SER A 264 1.40 -21.82 -5.38
CA SER A 264 0.60 -21.88 -6.62
C SER A 264 -0.51 -20.84 -6.69
N ILE A 265 -0.98 -20.30 -5.56
CA ILE A 265 -2.09 -19.35 -5.49
C ILE A 265 -1.83 -18.37 -4.34
N LEU A 266 -2.00 -17.07 -4.60
CA LEU A 266 -2.03 -16.05 -3.55
C LEU A 266 -3.46 -15.82 -3.07
N LEU A 267 -3.66 -15.76 -1.74
CA LEU A 267 -4.93 -15.35 -1.11
C LEU A 267 -4.80 -13.98 -0.48
N MET A 268 -5.78 -13.11 -0.72
CA MET A 268 -5.82 -11.77 -0.13
C MET A 268 -7.24 -11.37 0.28
N THR A 269 -7.47 -11.24 1.58
CA THR A 269 -8.81 -10.96 2.15
C THR A 269 -8.91 -9.57 2.78
N SER A 270 -7.98 -8.67 2.51
CA SER A 270 -7.94 -7.32 3.07
C SER A 270 -9.28 -6.58 2.94
N GLN A 271 -9.57 -5.69 3.89
CA GLN A 271 -10.73 -4.78 3.84
C GLN A 271 -10.43 -3.52 3.02
N THR A 272 -9.22 -3.01 3.14
CA THR A 272 -8.77 -1.79 2.48
C THR A 272 -7.27 -1.81 2.23
N GLU A 273 -6.87 -1.25 1.11
CA GLU A 273 -5.47 -1.05 0.71
C GLU A 273 -5.31 0.33 0.05
N GLY A 274 -4.07 0.77 -0.15
CA GLY A 274 -3.78 1.83 -1.12
C GLY A 274 -3.55 1.19 -2.50
N LEU A 275 -2.33 0.71 -2.74
CA LEU A 275 -2.03 -0.23 -3.83
C LEU A 275 -1.44 -1.48 -3.20
N PRO A 276 -2.03 -2.68 -3.40
CA PRO A 276 -1.62 -3.89 -2.70
C PRO A 276 -0.31 -4.46 -3.25
N MET A 277 0.82 -4.13 -2.60
CA MET A 277 2.15 -4.55 -3.02
C MET A 277 2.29 -6.07 -3.13
N VAL A 278 1.57 -6.81 -2.26
CA VAL A 278 1.55 -8.27 -2.27
C VAL A 278 0.97 -8.85 -3.57
N LEU A 279 -0.04 -8.19 -4.16
CA LEU A 279 -0.56 -8.58 -5.49
C LEU A 279 0.49 -8.32 -6.58
N LEU A 280 1.24 -7.23 -6.50
CA LEU A 280 2.31 -6.95 -7.45
C LEU A 280 3.44 -7.99 -7.32
N GLU A 281 3.82 -8.35 -6.10
CA GLU A 281 4.81 -9.40 -5.84
C GLU A 281 4.38 -10.75 -6.44
N ALA A 282 3.12 -11.13 -6.21
CA ALA A 282 2.57 -12.36 -6.79
C ALA A 282 2.58 -12.33 -8.32
N GLN A 283 2.18 -11.22 -8.93
CA GLN A 283 2.20 -11.07 -10.39
C GLN A 283 3.62 -11.16 -10.95
N GLU A 284 4.61 -10.52 -10.32
CA GLU A 284 6.01 -10.61 -10.75
C GLU A 284 6.50 -12.05 -10.77
N LEU A 285 6.03 -12.88 -9.85
CA LEU A 285 6.42 -14.27 -9.74
C LEU A 285 5.47 -15.25 -10.47
N GLY A 286 4.49 -14.70 -11.20
CA GLY A 286 3.56 -15.50 -12.01
C GLY A 286 2.53 -16.28 -11.18
N LEU A 287 2.16 -15.81 -9.98
CA LEU A 287 1.11 -16.44 -9.19
C LEU A 287 -0.27 -15.83 -9.50
N PRO A 288 -1.27 -16.63 -9.85
CA PRO A 288 -2.64 -16.20 -9.87
C PRO A 288 -3.12 -15.89 -8.43
N SER A 289 -4.01 -14.93 -8.30
CA SER A 289 -4.49 -14.46 -7.01
C SER A 289 -6.01 -14.59 -6.88
N VAL A 290 -6.50 -14.91 -5.67
CA VAL A 290 -7.89 -14.74 -5.31
C VAL A 290 -7.96 -13.68 -4.22
N CYS A 291 -8.71 -12.60 -4.46
CA CYS A 291 -8.84 -11.54 -3.48
C CYS A 291 -10.29 -11.06 -3.38
N TYR A 292 -10.65 -10.47 -2.22
CA TYR A 292 -11.88 -9.72 -2.12
C TYR A 292 -11.79 -8.41 -2.93
N ALA A 293 -12.95 -7.93 -3.37
CA ALA A 293 -13.12 -6.58 -3.88
C ALA A 293 -12.97 -5.59 -2.72
N PHE A 294 -11.74 -5.47 -2.18
CA PHE A 294 -11.41 -4.42 -1.23
C PHE A 294 -11.29 -3.09 -1.97
N HIS A 295 -11.56 -2.02 -1.27
CA HIS A 295 -11.46 -0.71 -1.87
C HIS A 295 -10.00 -0.31 -2.08
N CYS A 296 -9.77 0.13 -3.30
CA CYS A 296 -8.55 0.62 -3.92
C CYS A 296 -7.50 -0.46 -4.19
N GLY A 297 -7.32 -0.71 -5.47
CA GLY A 297 -6.19 -1.43 -6.02
C GLY A 297 -6.47 -2.85 -6.50
N ALA A 298 -7.49 -3.56 -6.02
CA ALA A 298 -7.82 -4.88 -6.56
C ALA A 298 -8.20 -4.81 -8.04
N LYS A 299 -9.03 -3.83 -8.41
CA LYS A 299 -9.44 -3.58 -9.79
C LYS A 299 -8.27 -3.14 -10.64
N ASP A 300 -7.54 -2.11 -10.22
CA ASP A 300 -6.38 -1.58 -10.95
C ASP A 300 -5.33 -2.67 -11.23
N VAL A 301 -5.10 -3.57 -10.26
CA VAL A 301 -4.07 -4.61 -10.40
C VAL A 301 -4.56 -5.81 -11.19
N LEU A 302 -5.78 -6.30 -10.96
CA LEU A 302 -6.26 -7.56 -11.52
C LEU A 302 -7.26 -7.41 -12.66
N LEU A 303 -8.18 -6.44 -12.60
CA LEU A 303 -9.26 -6.31 -13.59
C LEU A 303 -8.87 -5.42 -14.77
N GLU A 304 -7.92 -4.50 -14.62
CA GLU A 304 -7.37 -3.73 -15.75
C GLU A 304 -6.30 -4.51 -16.54
N ALA A 305 -6.02 -5.75 -16.16
CA ALA A 305 -5.16 -6.64 -16.93
C ALA A 305 -5.79 -6.98 -18.28
N ALA A 306 -5.00 -7.02 -19.35
CA ALA A 306 -5.49 -7.39 -20.70
C ALA A 306 -6.02 -8.83 -20.76
N THR A 307 -5.53 -9.70 -19.87
CA THR A 307 -5.96 -11.10 -19.72
C THR A 307 -6.19 -11.38 -18.24
N PRO A 308 -7.23 -12.13 -17.86
CA PRO A 308 -7.50 -12.46 -16.47
C PRO A 308 -6.28 -13.09 -15.78
N CYS A 309 -5.83 -12.49 -14.68
CA CYS A 309 -4.63 -12.90 -13.93
C CYS A 309 -4.94 -13.22 -12.45
N GLY A 310 -6.21 -13.20 -12.07
CA GLY A 310 -6.71 -13.50 -10.74
C GLY A 310 -8.22 -13.32 -10.68
N PHE A 311 -8.81 -13.65 -9.54
CA PHE A 311 -10.21 -13.45 -9.26
C PHE A 311 -10.41 -12.35 -8.21
N VAL A 312 -11.35 -11.46 -8.48
CA VAL A 312 -11.83 -10.44 -7.53
C VAL A 312 -13.25 -10.81 -7.14
N VAL A 313 -13.47 -11.12 -5.87
CA VAL A 313 -14.72 -11.62 -5.30
C VAL A 313 -15.37 -10.53 -4.46
N PRO A 314 -16.70 -10.41 -4.42
CA PRO A 314 -17.39 -9.44 -3.55
C PRO A 314 -16.91 -9.56 -2.11
N TYR A 315 -16.67 -8.41 -1.45
CA TYR A 315 -16.15 -8.40 -0.07
C TYR A 315 -17.10 -9.11 0.90
N GLY A 316 -16.56 -10.07 1.65
CA GLY A 316 -17.30 -10.85 2.64
C GLY A 316 -18.07 -12.03 2.08
N ASP A 317 -18.06 -12.25 0.76
CA ASP A 317 -18.66 -13.45 0.14
C ASP A 317 -17.66 -14.60 0.19
N GLU A 318 -17.64 -15.29 1.33
CA GLU A 318 -16.74 -16.41 1.59
C GLU A 318 -17.02 -17.61 0.67
N ASP A 319 -18.27 -17.83 0.28
CA ASP A 319 -18.64 -18.96 -0.56
C ASP A 319 -18.17 -18.74 -1.99
N ALA A 320 -18.36 -17.55 -2.54
CA ALA A 320 -17.80 -17.19 -3.84
C ALA A 320 -16.25 -17.20 -3.82
N PHE A 321 -15.62 -16.80 -2.71
CA PHE A 321 -14.17 -16.88 -2.58
C PHE A 321 -13.68 -18.33 -2.59
N ALA A 322 -14.34 -19.20 -1.81
CA ALA A 322 -14.04 -20.62 -1.77
C ALA A 322 -14.20 -21.28 -3.16
N GLU A 323 -15.30 -20.96 -3.88
CA GLU A 323 -15.54 -21.47 -5.24
C GLU A 323 -14.39 -21.11 -6.20
N ARG A 324 -13.98 -19.83 -6.23
CA ARG A 324 -12.87 -19.39 -7.10
C ARG A 324 -11.53 -19.99 -6.70
N LEU A 325 -11.29 -20.16 -5.41
CA LEU A 325 -10.09 -20.83 -4.92
C LEU A 325 -10.07 -22.29 -5.32
N GLU A 326 -11.18 -23.02 -5.15
CA GLU A 326 -11.31 -24.42 -5.57
C GLU A 326 -11.18 -24.59 -7.09
N GLU A 327 -11.68 -23.64 -7.90
CA GLU A 327 -11.48 -23.62 -9.35
C GLU A 327 -10.00 -23.64 -9.71
N LEU A 328 -9.21 -22.76 -9.09
CA LEU A 328 -7.75 -22.74 -9.26
C LEU A 328 -7.08 -24.00 -8.70
N MET A 329 -7.56 -24.60 -7.63
CA MET A 329 -6.98 -25.81 -7.07
C MET A 329 -7.18 -27.01 -7.97
N ARG A 330 -8.32 -27.13 -8.64
CA ARG A 330 -8.70 -28.24 -9.52
C ARG A 330 -8.07 -28.14 -10.91
N ASP A 331 -8.00 -26.94 -11.49
CA ASP A 331 -7.54 -26.72 -12.87
C ASP A 331 -6.10 -26.17 -12.91
N ALA A 332 -5.15 -27.08 -13.13
CA ALA A 332 -3.74 -26.72 -13.25
C ALA A 332 -3.44 -25.86 -14.50
N ASP A 333 -4.17 -26.10 -15.59
CA ASP A 333 -3.98 -25.34 -16.83
C ASP A 333 -4.51 -23.93 -16.68
N LEU A 334 -5.63 -23.74 -15.98
CA LEU A 334 -6.15 -22.42 -15.63
C LEU A 334 -5.14 -21.66 -14.75
N ARG A 335 -4.58 -22.30 -13.71
CA ARG A 335 -3.54 -21.69 -12.88
C ARG A 335 -2.36 -21.21 -13.71
N LYS A 336 -1.87 -22.05 -14.63
CA LYS A 336 -0.74 -21.72 -15.50
C LYS A 336 -1.05 -20.57 -16.46
N ARG A 337 -2.23 -20.58 -17.09
CA ARG A 337 -2.67 -19.47 -17.96
C ARG A 337 -2.78 -18.15 -17.19
N MET A 338 -3.43 -18.18 -16.03
CA MET A 338 -3.56 -16.98 -15.19
C MET A 338 -2.23 -16.52 -14.61
N GLY A 339 -1.33 -17.43 -14.26
CA GLY A 339 0.03 -17.09 -13.82
C GLY A 339 0.86 -16.42 -14.90
N GLN A 340 0.78 -16.90 -16.15
CA GLN A 340 1.42 -16.22 -17.30
C GLN A 340 0.85 -14.83 -17.53
N ALA A 341 -0.49 -14.69 -17.45
CA ALA A 341 -1.14 -13.39 -17.55
C ALA A 341 -0.73 -12.45 -16.42
N ALA A 342 -0.59 -12.96 -15.18
CA ALA A 342 -0.10 -12.20 -14.04
C ALA A 342 1.32 -11.65 -14.30
N ARG A 343 2.23 -12.50 -14.77
CA ARG A 343 3.61 -12.09 -15.12
C ARG A 343 3.63 -11.01 -16.21
N GLN A 344 2.79 -11.12 -17.22
CA GLN A 344 2.69 -10.12 -18.28
C GLN A 344 2.14 -8.80 -17.74
N ASN A 345 1.12 -8.85 -16.90
CA ASN A 345 0.52 -7.66 -16.31
C ASN A 345 1.46 -6.92 -15.35
N ALA A 346 2.39 -7.62 -14.70
CA ALA A 346 3.40 -7.05 -13.80
C ALA A 346 4.20 -5.90 -14.45
N SER A 347 4.43 -5.97 -15.77
CA SER A 347 5.18 -4.95 -16.51
C SER A 347 4.59 -3.53 -16.41
N ARG A 348 3.28 -3.40 -16.17
CA ARG A 348 2.61 -2.10 -15.97
C ARG A 348 3.15 -1.32 -14.76
N PHE A 349 3.78 -2.01 -13.83
CA PHE A 349 4.28 -1.49 -12.55
C PHE A 349 5.82 -1.41 -12.51
N TYR A 350 6.50 -1.69 -13.62
CA TYR A 350 7.94 -1.59 -13.68
C TYR A 350 8.42 -0.13 -13.64
N ALA A 351 9.65 0.04 -13.21
CA ALA A 351 10.24 1.35 -13.00
C ALA A 351 10.27 2.21 -14.28
N ASP A 352 10.56 1.60 -15.42
CA ASP A 352 10.60 2.23 -16.73
C ASP A 352 9.21 2.69 -17.26
N VAL A 353 8.13 2.13 -16.71
CA VAL A 353 6.75 2.52 -17.04
C VAL A 353 6.21 3.56 -16.06
N VAL A 354 6.49 3.39 -14.75
CA VAL A 354 5.90 4.22 -13.71
C VAL A 354 6.68 5.52 -13.48
N LEU A 355 8.01 5.44 -13.43
CA LEU A 355 8.83 6.60 -13.06
C LEU A 355 8.81 7.75 -14.08
N PRO A 356 8.72 7.52 -15.40
CA PRO A 356 8.56 8.61 -16.36
C PRO A 356 7.31 9.47 -16.14
N LYS A 357 6.25 8.93 -15.52
CA LYS A 357 5.05 9.70 -15.16
C LYS A 357 5.35 10.80 -14.15
N TRP A 358 6.27 10.55 -13.22
CA TRP A 358 6.72 11.56 -12.26
C TRP A 358 7.51 12.67 -12.95
N ASP A 359 8.43 12.35 -13.85
CA ASP A 359 9.16 13.35 -14.63
C ASP A 359 8.20 14.22 -15.46
N ALA A 360 7.23 13.59 -16.14
CA ALA A 360 6.22 14.30 -16.93
C ALA A 360 5.38 15.25 -16.06
N LEU A 361 4.93 14.78 -14.88
CA LEU A 361 4.19 15.61 -13.92
C LEU A 361 5.01 16.82 -13.48
N PHE A 362 6.27 16.63 -13.11
CA PHE A 362 7.12 17.73 -12.66
C PHE A 362 7.34 18.77 -13.74
N ARG A 363 7.64 18.34 -14.97
CA ARG A 363 7.82 19.25 -16.12
C ARG A 363 6.55 20.04 -16.41
N SER A 364 5.38 19.40 -16.36
CA SER A 364 4.09 20.08 -16.58
C SER A 364 3.82 21.16 -15.52
N LEU A 365 4.05 20.86 -14.26
CA LEU A 365 3.80 21.78 -13.16
C LEU A 365 4.76 22.98 -13.15
N VAL A 366 6.05 22.75 -13.45
CA VAL A 366 7.03 23.83 -13.55
C VAL A 366 6.76 24.74 -14.74
N SER A 367 6.32 24.16 -15.87
CA SER A 367 5.96 24.95 -17.07
C SER A 367 4.73 25.82 -16.86
N SER A 368 3.76 25.36 -16.04
CA SER A 368 2.53 26.10 -15.71
C SER A 368 2.77 27.27 -14.74
N LYS A 369 3.91 27.29 -14.06
CA LYS A 369 4.28 28.35 -13.09
C LYS A 369 4.94 29.55 -13.76
N LYS A 370 5.46 29.39 -14.98
CA LYS A 370 6.06 30.45 -15.79
C LYS A 370 4.98 31.23 -16.55
#